data_093df3b9bd17c62f05ead4f38f003b70
#
_entry.id   093df3b9bd17c62f05ead4f38f003b70
#
_cell.length_a   1.000
_cell.length_b   1.000
_cell.length_c   1.000
_cell.angle_alpha   90.00
_cell.angle_beta   90.00
_cell.angle_gamma   90.00
#
_symmetry.space_group_name_H-M   'P 1'
#
loop_
_entity.id
_entity.type
_entity.pdbx_description
1 polymer ?
#
loop_
_entity_poly.entity_id
_entity_poly.type
_entity_poly.pdbx_seq_one_letter_code
_entity_poly.pdbx_strand_id
1 'polypeptide(L)'
;LKTPGEWGADIAVGDIQSLGIPMSFGGPYAGYMCTTEKLMRKLPGRIVGMTKDNKGQRAFVLTLQAREQHIRRQKATSNICSNESLMALYSTIYMAIMGKQGLKEVAQTSFDAAHFLLEQLEKTGKFHLTYHQPFFNEFLVTYDGDLNAFYKKAIDAGILPGVIVDQQHLLIAVTEKRTKKDIE
;
A
#
# COMPACT_ATOMS: atom_id res chain seq x y z
N LEU A 1 -12.27 -4.74 -6.75
CA LEU A 1 -11.60 -3.51 -6.33
C LEU A 1 -12.31 -2.30 -6.94
N LYS A 2 -12.52 -1.26 -6.15
CA LYS A 2 -12.99 0.06 -6.60
C LYS A 2 -11.83 1.04 -6.51
N THR A 3 -11.79 1.98 -7.44
CA THR A 3 -10.80 3.05 -7.42
C THR A 3 -11.18 4.13 -6.39
N PRO A 4 -10.22 4.91 -5.86
CA PRO A 4 -10.53 6.03 -4.97
C PRO A 4 -11.55 7.01 -5.55
N GLY A 5 -11.50 7.28 -6.88
CA GLY A 5 -12.48 8.13 -7.56
C GLY A 5 -13.89 7.57 -7.54
N GLU A 6 -14.07 6.24 -7.65
CA GLU A 6 -15.38 5.58 -7.53
C GLU A 6 -15.95 5.63 -6.10
N TRP A 7 -15.09 5.89 -5.11
CA TRP A 7 -15.47 6.17 -3.72
C TRP A 7 -15.75 7.66 -3.45
N GLY A 8 -15.58 8.52 -4.47
CA GLY A 8 -15.78 9.95 -4.35
C GLY A 8 -14.60 10.72 -3.73
N ALA A 9 -13.41 10.12 -3.67
CA ALA A 9 -12.22 10.79 -3.16
C ALA A 9 -11.71 11.82 -4.17
N ASP A 10 -11.43 13.05 -3.71
CA ASP A 10 -10.80 14.09 -4.52
C ASP A 10 -9.28 13.95 -4.59
N ILE A 11 -8.68 13.37 -3.56
CA ILE A 11 -7.23 13.12 -3.44
C ILE A 11 -7.03 11.72 -2.86
N ALA A 12 -6.13 10.95 -3.44
CA ALA A 12 -5.66 9.68 -2.91
C ALA A 12 -4.14 9.69 -2.76
N VAL A 13 -3.65 9.28 -1.62
CA VAL A 13 -2.22 9.19 -1.30
C VAL A 13 -1.92 7.84 -0.67
N GLY A 14 -0.71 7.37 -0.83
CA GLY A 14 -0.24 6.12 -0.25
C GLY A 14 1.18 5.81 -0.69
N ASP A 15 1.65 4.63 -0.34
CA ASP A 15 2.88 4.07 -0.87
C ASP A 15 2.60 2.98 -1.90
N ILE A 16 3.61 2.65 -2.69
CA ILE A 16 3.53 1.62 -3.73
C ILE A 16 4.21 0.31 -3.35
N GLN A 17 4.47 0.09 -2.08
CA GLN A 17 5.15 -1.13 -1.63
C GLN A 17 4.38 -2.40 -2.00
N SER A 18 3.06 -2.39 -1.88
CA SER A 18 2.19 -3.50 -2.27
C SER A 18 2.19 -3.79 -3.78
N LEU A 19 2.76 -2.89 -4.59
CA LEU A 19 2.91 -3.04 -6.04
C LEU A 19 4.29 -3.63 -6.41
N GLY A 20 4.67 -4.70 -5.74
CA GLY A 20 5.84 -5.53 -6.05
C GLY A 20 7.14 -5.11 -5.39
N ILE A 21 7.18 -4.06 -4.57
CA ILE A 21 8.41 -3.64 -3.88
C ILE A 21 8.63 -4.52 -2.65
N PRO A 22 9.78 -5.21 -2.55
CA PRO A 22 10.05 -6.06 -1.39
C PRO A 22 10.26 -5.24 -0.12
N MET A 23 9.98 -5.85 1.04
CA MET A 23 10.33 -5.25 2.33
C MET A 23 11.85 -5.14 2.45
N SER A 24 12.33 -3.94 2.76
CA SER A 24 13.77 -3.61 2.81
C SER A 24 14.17 -2.96 4.14
N PHE A 25 13.29 -2.96 5.15
CA PHE A 25 13.56 -2.44 6.50
C PHE A 25 14.18 -1.04 6.53
N GLY A 26 13.62 -0.13 5.75
CA GLY A 26 14.08 1.27 5.67
C GLY A 26 14.25 1.81 4.25
N GLY A 27 13.78 1.08 3.26
CA GLY A 27 13.73 1.52 1.88
C GLY A 27 14.59 0.70 0.92
N PRO A 28 14.58 1.01 -0.40
CA PRO A 28 13.85 2.15 -0.95
C PRO A 28 12.35 1.91 -1.07
N TYR A 29 11.57 2.97 -0.87
CA TYR A 29 10.11 3.00 -1.07
C TYR A 29 9.74 4.13 -2.02
N ALA A 30 8.49 4.17 -2.47
CA ALA A 30 7.96 5.32 -3.20
C ALA A 30 6.50 5.55 -2.81
N GLY A 31 6.12 6.83 -2.80
CA GLY A 31 4.74 7.25 -2.58
C GLY A 31 4.03 7.52 -3.89
N TYR A 32 2.72 7.49 -3.85
CA TYR A 32 1.88 7.99 -4.93
C TYR A 32 0.92 9.07 -4.45
N MET A 33 0.54 9.94 -5.36
CA MET A 33 -0.50 10.92 -5.16
C MET A 33 -1.34 11.01 -6.42
N CYS A 34 -2.65 10.85 -6.28
CA CYS A 34 -3.63 11.01 -7.35
C CYS A 34 -4.64 12.09 -6.95
N THR A 35 -5.17 12.80 -7.94
CA THR A 35 -6.19 13.81 -7.69
C THR A 35 -7.15 13.94 -8.88
N THR A 36 -8.29 14.59 -8.64
CA THR A 36 -9.20 15.01 -9.69
C THR A 36 -8.57 16.10 -10.57
N GLU A 37 -9.05 16.26 -11.81
CA GLU A 37 -8.57 17.26 -12.74
C GLU A 37 -8.62 18.69 -12.17
N LYS A 38 -9.64 19.00 -11.37
CA LYS A 38 -9.79 20.32 -10.71
C LYS A 38 -8.59 20.68 -9.84
N LEU A 39 -7.95 19.71 -9.22
CA LEU A 39 -6.84 19.90 -8.30
C LEU A 39 -5.46 19.62 -8.94
N MET A 40 -5.41 19.14 -10.19
CA MET A 40 -4.19 18.75 -10.88
C MET A 40 -3.11 19.84 -10.83
N ARG A 41 -3.48 21.10 -10.97
CA ARG A 41 -2.55 22.25 -10.91
C ARG A 41 -1.99 22.50 -9.50
N LYS A 42 -2.56 21.89 -8.47
CA LYS A 42 -2.10 21.99 -7.07
C LYS A 42 -1.22 20.82 -6.64
N LEU A 43 -1.14 19.77 -7.46
CA LEU A 43 -0.23 18.66 -7.20
C LEU A 43 1.22 19.15 -7.12
N PRO A 44 2.01 18.73 -6.14
CA PRO A 44 3.47 18.91 -6.17
C PRO A 44 4.10 18.02 -7.24
N GLY A 45 5.35 18.33 -7.60
CA GLY A 45 6.13 17.54 -8.55
C GLY A 45 5.80 17.80 -10.02
N ARG A 46 6.38 17.02 -10.87
CA ARG A 46 6.30 17.13 -12.33
C ARG A 46 5.14 16.29 -12.85
N ILE A 47 4.51 16.79 -13.92
CA ILE A 47 3.51 16.04 -14.67
C ILE A 47 4.00 15.87 -16.09
N VAL A 48 3.96 14.65 -16.58
CA VAL A 48 4.31 14.29 -17.95
C VAL A 48 3.05 14.32 -18.80
N GLY A 49 3.06 15.14 -19.84
CA GLY A 49 2.00 15.22 -20.85
C GLY A 49 2.32 14.33 -22.06
N MET A 50 1.32 13.71 -22.62
CA MET A 50 1.43 12.99 -23.88
C MET A 50 1.15 13.94 -25.04
N THR A 51 2.02 13.90 -26.06
CA THR A 51 1.92 14.72 -27.26
C THR A 51 2.37 13.92 -28.50
N LYS A 52 2.53 14.58 -29.62
CA LYS A 52 3.13 14.03 -30.84
C LYS A 52 4.40 14.82 -31.19
N ASP A 53 5.40 14.12 -31.70
CA ASP A 53 6.60 14.74 -32.22
C ASP A 53 6.36 15.33 -33.61
N ASN A 54 7.41 15.90 -34.22
CA ASN A 54 7.36 16.49 -35.56
C ASN A 54 7.10 15.49 -36.71
N LYS A 55 7.19 14.19 -36.41
CA LYS A 55 6.86 13.10 -37.33
C LYS A 55 5.47 12.49 -37.05
N GLY A 56 4.70 13.05 -36.12
CA GLY A 56 3.38 12.57 -35.72
C GLY A 56 3.41 11.35 -34.79
N GLN A 57 4.59 10.91 -34.32
CA GLN A 57 4.73 9.79 -33.41
C GLN A 57 4.43 10.23 -31.97
N ARG A 58 3.94 9.27 -31.16
CA ARG A 58 3.68 9.52 -29.73
C ARG A 58 4.96 9.93 -29.01
N ALA A 59 4.90 11.06 -28.33
CA ALA A 59 5.99 11.61 -27.54
C ALA A 59 5.50 12.06 -26.15
N PHE A 60 6.42 12.26 -25.22
CA PHE A 60 6.12 12.74 -23.88
C PHE A 60 6.94 13.99 -23.56
N VAL A 61 6.34 14.89 -22.82
CA VAL A 61 6.95 16.16 -22.45
C VAL A 61 6.63 16.50 -21.00
N LEU A 62 7.61 17.05 -20.29
CA LEU A 62 7.38 17.57 -18.94
C LEU A 62 6.52 18.81 -18.99
N THR A 63 5.46 18.82 -18.18
CA THR A 63 4.52 19.93 -18.05
C THR A 63 4.42 20.37 -16.59
N LEU A 64 3.89 21.59 -16.37
CA LEU A 64 3.62 22.15 -15.04
C LEU A 64 4.84 22.20 -14.11
N GLN A 65 6.04 22.36 -14.65
CA GLN A 65 7.30 22.36 -13.90
C GLN A 65 7.51 23.64 -13.05
N ALA A 66 6.88 24.74 -13.40
CA ALA A 66 7.13 26.07 -12.80
C ALA A 66 6.77 26.18 -11.31
N ARG A 67 6.30 25.14 -10.66
CA ARG A 67 5.98 25.09 -9.21
C ARG A 67 7.05 24.42 -8.36
N GLU A 68 8.11 23.90 -8.95
CA GLU A 68 9.17 23.19 -8.25
C GLU A 68 10.12 24.13 -7.48
N GLN A 69 10.74 23.61 -6.43
CA GLN A 69 11.59 24.38 -5.53
C GLN A 69 12.80 24.99 -6.23
N HIS A 70 13.42 24.30 -7.19
CA HIS A 70 14.57 24.82 -7.92
C HIS A 70 14.21 26.01 -8.83
N ILE A 71 12.93 26.19 -9.17
CA ILE A 71 12.45 27.34 -9.92
C ILE A 71 11.89 28.42 -8.99
N ARG A 72 10.99 28.05 -8.09
CA ARG A 72 10.25 28.99 -7.24
C ARG A 72 10.88 29.24 -5.87
N ARG A 73 11.90 28.48 -5.49
CA ARG A 73 12.59 28.59 -4.20
C ARG A 73 11.60 28.54 -3.04
N GLN A 74 11.53 29.59 -2.23
CA GLN A 74 10.64 29.68 -1.06
C GLN A 74 9.14 29.74 -1.42
N LYS A 75 8.80 30.09 -2.67
CA LYS A 75 7.41 30.16 -3.15
C LYS A 75 6.96 28.87 -3.82
N ALA A 76 7.73 27.78 -3.71
CA ALA A 76 7.34 26.49 -4.25
C ALA A 76 6.14 25.92 -3.50
N THR A 77 5.30 25.16 -4.19
CA THR A 77 4.15 24.47 -3.60
C THR A 77 4.59 23.41 -2.59
N SER A 78 5.77 22.82 -2.79
CA SER A 78 6.32 21.74 -1.98
C SER A 78 7.86 21.75 -2.09
N ASN A 79 8.53 21.17 -1.12
CA ASN A 79 9.98 20.93 -1.12
C ASN A 79 10.36 19.55 -1.71
N ILE A 80 9.47 18.87 -2.38
CA ILE A 80 9.77 17.63 -3.11
C ILE A 80 10.83 17.94 -4.17
N CYS A 81 12.00 17.31 -4.04
CA CYS A 81 13.14 17.59 -4.90
C CYS A 81 13.20 16.61 -6.08
N SER A 82 13.04 15.33 -5.81
CA SER A 82 13.12 14.26 -6.81
C SER A 82 12.03 13.24 -6.59
N ASN A 83 11.82 12.38 -7.56
CA ASN A 83 10.92 11.25 -7.50
C ASN A 83 11.73 9.95 -7.49
N GLU A 84 11.14 8.92 -6.90
CA GLU A 84 11.68 7.57 -6.84
C GLU A 84 11.47 6.83 -8.18
N SER A 85 12.13 7.34 -9.24
CA SER A 85 11.87 6.87 -10.61
C SER A 85 12.18 5.38 -10.81
N LEU A 86 13.20 4.85 -10.15
CA LEU A 86 13.52 3.42 -10.21
C LEU A 86 12.41 2.58 -9.56
N MET A 87 11.89 2.99 -8.41
CA MET A 87 10.78 2.29 -7.76
C MET A 87 9.48 2.43 -8.53
N ALA A 88 9.24 3.57 -9.14
CA ALA A 88 8.11 3.76 -10.04
C ALA A 88 8.19 2.83 -11.27
N LEU A 89 9.38 2.66 -11.85
CA LEU A 89 9.61 1.71 -12.94
C LEU A 89 9.38 0.27 -12.47
N TYR A 90 9.91 -0.11 -11.31
CA TYR A 90 9.72 -1.42 -10.71
C TYR A 90 8.24 -1.77 -10.58
N SER A 91 7.46 -0.89 -9.97
CA SER A 91 6.01 -1.08 -9.81
C SER A 91 5.27 -1.07 -11.15
N THR A 92 5.72 -0.29 -12.13
CA THR A 92 5.16 -0.31 -13.48
C THR A 92 5.34 -1.67 -14.15
N ILE A 93 6.53 -2.26 -14.04
CA ILE A 93 6.82 -3.59 -14.57
C ILE A 93 5.96 -4.64 -13.85
N TYR A 94 5.89 -4.59 -12.52
CA TYR A 94 5.03 -5.48 -11.73
C TYR A 94 3.57 -5.41 -12.19
N MET A 95 3.00 -4.22 -12.28
CA MET A 95 1.62 -4.02 -12.73
C MET A 95 1.40 -4.50 -14.18
N ALA A 96 2.39 -4.31 -15.06
CA ALA A 96 2.30 -4.78 -16.44
C ALA A 96 2.32 -6.32 -16.55
N ILE A 97 3.13 -6.98 -15.72
CA ILE A 97 3.21 -8.45 -15.66
C ILE A 97 1.92 -9.03 -15.06
N MET A 98 1.46 -8.50 -13.94
CA MET A 98 0.27 -8.99 -13.25
C MET A 98 -1.00 -8.70 -14.05
N GLY A 99 -1.06 -7.57 -14.73
CA GLY A 99 -2.23 -7.13 -15.46
C GLY A 99 -3.45 -6.93 -14.55
N LYS A 100 -4.57 -6.60 -15.15
CA LYS A 100 -5.83 -6.34 -14.43
C LYS A 100 -6.31 -7.54 -13.61
N GLN A 101 -6.19 -8.73 -14.18
CA GLN A 101 -6.67 -9.97 -13.54
C GLN A 101 -5.76 -10.35 -12.36
N GLY A 102 -4.43 -10.36 -12.56
CA GLY A 102 -3.49 -10.71 -11.51
C GLY A 102 -3.55 -9.77 -10.30
N LEU A 103 -3.69 -8.45 -10.51
CA LEU A 103 -3.88 -7.51 -9.40
C LEU A 103 -5.18 -7.78 -8.61
N LYS A 104 -6.24 -8.20 -9.30
CA LYS A 104 -7.50 -8.59 -8.65
C LYS A 104 -7.34 -9.88 -7.84
N GLU A 105 -6.62 -10.86 -8.38
CA GLU A 105 -6.34 -12.13 -7.71
C GLU A 105 -5.48 -11.94 -6.46
N VAL A 106 -4.43 -11.12 -6.53
CA VAL A 106 -3.61 -10.74 -5.36
C VAL A 106 -4.48 -10.15 -4.26
N ALA A 107 -5.34 -9.21 -4.60
CA ALA A 107 -6.24 -8.59 -3.64
C ALA A 107 -7.24 -9.59 -3.03
N GLN A 108 -7.82 -10.46 -3.85
CA GLN A 108 -8.77 -11.48 -3.38
C GLN A 108 -8.08 -12.50 -2.47
N THR A 109 -6.90 -12.98 -2.86
CA THR A 109 -6.12 -13.94 -2.04
C THR A 109 -5.76 -13.33 -0.69
N SER A 110 -5.33 -12.07 -0.66
CA SER A 110 -5.03 -11.38 0.61
C SER A 110 -6.26 -11.26 1.50
N PHE A 111 -7.39 -10.89 0.91
CA PHE A 111 -8.68 -10.80 1.62
C PHE A 111 -9.09 -12.16 2.20
N ASP A 112 -9.11 -13.21 1.39
CA ASP A 112 -9.55 -14.54 1.80
C ASP A 112 -8.63 -15.13 2.89
N ALA A 113 -7.32 -14.95 2.74
CA ALA A 113 -6.34 -15.42 3.73
C ALA A 113 -6.47 -14.71 5.08
N ALA A 114 -6.72 -13.39 5.07
CA ALA A 114 -6.91 -12.62 6.30
C ALA A 114 -8.17 -13.05 7.06
N HIS A 115 -9.28 -13.24 6.34
CA HIS A 115 -10.53 -13.70 6.93
C HIS A 115 -10.44 -15.15 7.42
N PHE A 116 -9.73 -16.00 6.69
CA PHE A 116 -9.45 -17.36 7.11
C PHE A 116 -8.62 -17.39 8.40
N LEU A 117 -7.55 -16.59 8.49
CA LEU A 117 -6.73 -16.50 9.71
C LEU A 117 -7.57 -16.03 10.91
N LEU A 118 -8.39 -14.99 10.74
CA LEU A 118 -9.27 -14.52 11.81
C LEU A 118 -10.18 -15.64 12.31
N GLU A 119 -10.83 -16.37 11.38
CA GLU A 119 -11.69 -17.50 11.74
C GLU A 119 -10.94 -18.58 12.55
N GLN A 120 -9.70 -18.90 12.19
CA GLN A 120 -8.89 -19.88 12.93
C GLN A 120 -8.50 -19.33 14.32
N LEU A 121 -8.13 -18.05 14.43
CA LEU A 121 -7.80 -17.41 15.69
C LEU A 121 -9.00 -17.41 16.66
N GLU A 122 -10.19 -17.04 16.18
CA GLU A 122 -11.42 -17.04 17.00
C GLU A 122 -11.81 -18.43 17.47
N LYS A 123 -11.60 -19.49 16.68
CA LYS A 123 -11.82 -20.88 17.08
C LYS A 123 -10.97 -21.31 18.28
N THR A 124 -9.84 -20.65 18.53
CA THR A 124 -9.02 -20.92 19.72
C THR A 124 -9.70 -20.47 21.02
N GLY A 125 -10.70 -19.60 20.94
CA GLY A 125 -11.37 -18.98 22.08
C GLY A 125 -10.50 -17.98 22.85
N LYS A 126 -9.33 -17.61 22.32
CA LYS A 126 -8.39 -16.67 22.94
C LYS A 126 -8.26 -15.35 22.20
N PHE A 127 -8.66 -15.30 20.96
CA PHE A 127 -8.62 -14.11 20.11
C PHE A 127 -10.02 -13.71 19.70
N HIS A 128 -10.28 -12.41 19.73
CA HIS A 128 -11.56 -11.83 19.33
C HIS A 128 -11.32 -10.63 18.43
N LEU A 129 -12.11 -10.48 17.35
CA LEU A 129 -12.05 -9.29 16.52
C LEU A 129 -12.45 -8.06 17.34
N THR A 130 -11.55 -7.09 17.46
CA THR A 130 -11.78 -5.89 18.28
C THR A 130 -12.87 -4.99 17.71
N TYR A 131 -12.89 -4.80 16.39
CA TYR A 131 -13.86 -3.96 15.69
C TYR A 131 -14.63 -4.78 14.67
N HIS A 132 -15.93 -4.94 14.87
CA HIS A 132 -16.84 -5.69 13.98
C HIS A 132 -17.22 -4.90 12.72
N GLN A 133 -16.28 -4.20 12.13
CA GLN A 133 -16.43 -3.50 10.86
C GLN A 133 -15.79 -4.31 9.72
N PRO A 134 -16.27 -4.16 8.48
CA PRO A 134 -15.59 -4.77 7.33
C PRO A 134 -14.14 -4.31 7.24
N PHE A 135 -13.23 -5.24 7.02
CA PHE A 135 -11.82 -4.97 6.78
C PHE A 135 -11.35 -5.67 5.51
N PHE A 136 -10.20 -5.27 4.99
CA PHE A 136 -9.63 -5.87 3.80
C PHE A 136 -8.68 -7.03 4.17
N ASN A 137 -7.46 -6.74 4.53
CA ASN A 137 -6.43 -7.72 4.84
C ASN A 137 -5.67 -7.40 6.14
N GLU A 138 -6.08 -6.35 6.83
CA GLU A 138 -5.51 -5.91 8.10
C GLU A 138 -6.62 -5.74 9.12
N PHE A 139 -6.42 -6.31 10.31
CA PHE A 139 -7.43 -6.32 11.36
C PHE A 139 -6.80 -6.33 12.75
N LEU A 140 -7.50 -5.76 13.71
CA LEU A 140 -7.10 -5.73 15.11
C LEU A 140 -7.83 -6.82 15.89
N VAL A 141 -7.07 -7.60 16.65
CA VAL A 141 -7.63 -8.60 17.57
C VAL A 141 -7.29 -8.27 19.01
N THR A 142 -8.22 -8.57 19.90
CA THR A 142 -8.00 -8.63 21.34
C THR A 142 -7.57 -10.05 21.71
N TYR A 143 -6.54 -10.17 22.55
CA TYR A 143 -6.05 -11.45 23.05
C TYR A 143 -6.36 -11.60 24.55
N ASP A 144 -7.01 -12.72 24.91
CA ASP A 144 -7.35 -13.07 26.27
C ASP A 144 -6.16 -13.81 26.93
N GLY A 145 -5.16 -13.05 27.39
CA GLY A 145 -3.98 -13.60 28.02
C GLY A 145 -2.81 -12.62 28.08
N ASP A 146 -1.64 -13.13 28.39
CA ASP A 146 -0.41 -12.36 28.33
C ASP A 146 0.08 -12.27 26.85
N LEU A 147 -0.22 -11.15 26.21
CA LEU A 147 0.13 -10.91 24.82
C LEU A 147 1.64 -10.90 24.59
N ASN A 148 2.43 -10.40 25.56
CA ASN A 148 3.88 -10.38 25.44
C ASN A 148 4.47 -11.79 25.48
N ALA A 149 3.95 -12.64 26.36
CA ALA A 149 4.37 -14.04 26.43
C ALA A 149 3.97 -14.81 25.16
N PHE A 150 2.77 -14.56 24.62
CA PHE A 150 2.35 -15.12 23.33
C PHE A 150 3.28 -14.67 22.20
N TYR A 151 3.53 -13.35 22.10
CA TYR A 151 4.36 -12.75 21.05
C TYR A 151 5.77 -13.35 21.07
N LYS A 152 6.37 -13.47 22.26
CA LYS A 152 7.69 -14.11 22.40
C LYS A 152 7.70 -15.55 21.89
N LYS A 153 6.69 -16.35 22.25
CA LYS A 153 6.57 -17.73 21.76
C LYS A 153 6.44 -17.79 20.24
N ALA A 154 5.69 -16.87 19.64
CA ALA A 154 5.55 -16.81 18.19
C ALA A 154 6.89 -16.49 17.52
N ILE A 155 7.64 -15.51 18.05
CA ILE A 155 8.98 -15.17 17.55
C ILE A 155 9.95 -16.35 17.70
N ASP A 156 9.94 -17.04 18.84
CA ASP A 156 10.78 -18.23 19.09
C ASP A 156 10.44 -19.37 18.10
N ALA A 157 9.20 -19.42 17.61
CA ALA A 157 8.74 -20.32 16.56
C ALA A 157 9.01 -19.82 15.13
N GLY A 158 9.65 -18.67 14.97
CA GLY A 158 9.95 -18.06 13.67
C GLY A 158 8.77 -17.34 13.02
N ILE A 159 7.75 -16.99 13.79
CA ILE A 159 6.55 -16.31 13.32
C ILE A 159 6.53 -14.88 13.85
N LEU A 160 6.46 -13.89 12.94
CA LEU A 160 6.17 -12.50 13.28
C LEU A 160 4.64 -12.30 13.22
N PRO A 161 3.93 -12.33 14.38
CA PRO A 161 2.47 -12.47 14.36
C PRO A 161 1.73 -11.15 14.06
N GLY A 162 2.42 -10.01 14.08
CA GLY A 162 1.83 -8.70 13.85
C GLY A 162 2.52 -7.61 14.67
N VAL A 163 1.80 -6.52 14.92
CA VAL A 163 2.28 -5.39 15.71
C VAL A 163 1.49 -5.28 17.02
N ILE A 164 2.19 -5.30 18.14
CA ILE A 164 1.57 -5.05 19.46
C ILE A 164 1.17 -3.56 19.50
N VAL A 165 -0.12 -3.29 19.65
CA VAL A 165 -0.67 -1.94 19.78
C VAL A 165 -0.67 -1.51 21.24
N ASP A 166 -1.09 -2.40 22.12
CA ASP A 166 -1.08 -2.22 23.57
C ASP A 166 -1.04 -3.59 24.29
N GLN A 167 -1.39 -3.62 25.57
CA GLN A 167 -1.27 -4.81 26.40
C GLN A 167 -2.14 -6.01 25.94
N GLN A 168 -3.22 -5.75 25.18
CA GLN A 168 -4.19 -6.76 24.77
C GLN A 168 -4.44 -6.81 23.28
N HIS A 169 -4.00 -5.80 22.52
CA HIS A 169 -4.36 -5.67 21.12
C HIS A 169 -3.17 -5.95 20.20
N LEU A 170 -3.40 -6.81 19.23
CA LEU A 170 -2.47 -7.18 18.18
C LEU A 170 -3.04 -6.80 16.81
N LEU A 171 -2.32 -5.98 16.05
CA LEU A 171 -2.65 -5.65 14.67
C LEU A 171 -2.01 -6.70 13.76
N ILE A 172 -2.83 -7.38 12.98
CA ILE A 172 -2.41 -8.47 12.09
C ILE A 172 -2.68 -8.05 10.64
N ALA A 173 -1.72 -8.33 9.77
CA ALA A 173 -1.87 -8.15 8.32
C ALA A 173 -1.52 -9.46 7.60
N VAL A 174 -2.33 -9.83 6.60
CA VAL A 174 -2.09 -11.03 5.78
C VAL A 174 -2.06 -10.61 4.31
N THR A 175 -1.08 -11.10 3.58
CA THR A 175 -0.94 -10.84 2.15
C THR A 175 -1.02 -12.14 1.35
N GLU A 176 -1.05 -12.02 0.03
CA GLU A 176 -1.03 -13.13 -0.92
C GLU A 176 0.17 -14.07 -0.77
N LYS A 177 1.18 -13.65 -0.02
CA LYS A 177 2.39 -14.45 0.23
C LYS A 177 2.19 -15.54 1.27
N ARG A 178 1.08 -15.53 2.00
CA ARG A 178 0.79 -16.55 3.00
C ARG A 178 -0.13 -17.60 2.42
N THR A 179 0.30 -18.85 2.51
CA THR A 179 -0.52 -20.00 2.11
C THR A 179 -1.41 -20.44 3.26
N LYS A 180 -2.44 -21.23 2.97
CA LYS A 180 -3.27 -21.83 4.00
C LYS A 180 -2.45 -22.64 5.02
N LYS A 181 -1.42 -23.37 4.54
CA LYS A 181 -0.50 -24.12 5.39
C LYS A 181 0.33 -23.24 6.34
N ASP A 182 0.64 -22.00 5.92
CA ASP A 182 1.37 -21.07 6.80
C ASP A 182 0.47 -20.50 7.92
N ILE A 183 -0.85 -20.55 7.71
CA ILE A 183 -1.86 -20.04 8.65
C ILE A 183 -2.30 -21.14 9.64
N GLU A 184 -2.40 -22.39 9.22
CA GLU A 184 -2.71 -23.57 10.05
C GLU A 184 -1.52 -23.95 10.96
#